data_a1c5cedb91af2e0e9be6ab39b429c891
#
_entry.id   a1c5cedb91af2e0e9be6ab39b429c891
#
_cell.length_a   1.000
_cell.length_b   1.000
_cell.length_c   1.000
_cell.angle_alpha   90.00
_cell.angle_beta   90.00
_cell.angle_gamma   90.00
#
_symmetry.space_group_name_H-M   'P 1'
#
loop_
_entity.id
_entity.type
_entity.pdbx_description
1 polymer ?
#
loop_
_entity_poly.entity_id
_entity_poly.type
_entity_poly.pdbx_seq_one_letter_code
_entity_poly.pdbx_strand_id
1 'polypeptide(L)'
;FVDDYFGIANNDPILKGRSAISNDQQTKIYKTVFSTCNTTGKSCPGWEIETEEFTHDKVNKVFNYKNSWLKLFDQEIFYFPFFSHPDPSVKRKSGFLVPYYGSSNNFGSWVNIPYFKTFGEDIDMTFNPRIYADDKFILQAEYRQALEKSKFISDFSYNNDGKNSNSHLFASLSGKINESSNYNINYQSVTNDNYLKIHNLSNSSPLINDESVLTSKLTYSKTIDKNTTFNSDFIAYEDLSKRNNDRFQYILPNFTFTKNLELDKNYNGSFQFISSGFQKNYDTNKYESLLINDFLFKSNDYVNKKGLKTNYDFLIKNFNSYTENSTSYKNKEDYEVFGAFLIKTSLPLRKVNNDRNDYLNPIASFRYSPNNTKNISDKDLRLSYDNIFALNRIETNEIVEGGKSLSLGFEYQNRNKINEKLFSFSLANS
;
A
#
# COMPACT_ATOMS: atom_id res chain seq x y z
N PHE A 1 -7.04 -28.46 -41.28
CA PHE A 1 -7.12 -27.10 -40.65
C PHE A 1 -7.51 -27.32 -39.20
N VAL A 2 -6.69 -26.84 -38.27
CA VAL A 2 -7.05 -26.76 -36.86
C VAL A 2 -7.34 -25.28 -36.60
N ASP A 3 -8.63 -24.93 -36.63
CA ASP A 3 -9.12 -23.65 -36.16
C ASP A 3 -9.37 -23.81 -34.67
N ASP A 4 -8.75 -22.98 -33.86
CA ASP A 4 -8.93 -22.86 -32.40
C ASP A 4 -8.60 -24.11 -31.58
N TYR A 5 -7.34 -24.26 -31.19
CA TYR A 5 -6.91 -25.32 -30.29
C TYR A 5 -7.22 -25.01 -28.79
N PHE A 6 -7.44 -23.76 -28.45
CA PHE A 6 -7.85 -23.32 -27.10
C PHE A 6 -9.08 -22.43 -27.19
N GLY A 7 -10.17 -22.88 -26.58
CA GLY A 7 -11.44 -22.14 -26.53
C GLY A 7 -11.49 -21.13 -25.37
N ILE A 8 -11.75 -19.96 -25.74
CA ILE A 8 -12.72 -18.96 -25.24
C ILE A 8 -12.58 -18.52 -23.78
N ALA A 9 -11.74 -17.52 -23.54
CA ALA A 9 -11.99 -16.38 -22.66
C ALA A 9 -11.36 -15.13 -23.31
N ASN A 10 -11.83 -13.93 -22.99
CA ASN A 10 -11.46 -12.65 -23.62
C ASN A 10 -9.97 -12.28 -23.49
N ASN A 11 -9.06 -12.99 -24.09
CA ASN A 11 -7.61 -12.83 -24.28
C ASN A 11 -6.91 -14.20 -24.47
N ASP A 12 -7.62 -15.22 -24.97
CA ASP A 12 -7.04 -16.53 -25.16
C ASP A 12 -6.01 -16.55 -26.32
N PRO A 13 -4.91 -17.29 -26.17
CA PRO A 13 -3.94 -17.46 -27.24
C PRO A 13 -4.56 -18.13 -28.46
N ILE A 14 -4.36 -17.55 -29.63
CA ILE A 14 -4.77 -18.11 -30.91
C ILE A 14 -3.59 -18.91 -31.47
N LEU A 15 -3.85 -20.17 -31.83
CA LEU A 15 -2.91 -21.05 -32.45
C LEU A 15 -3.51 -21.60 -33.75
N LYS A 16 -2.94 -21.26 -34.91
CA LYS A 16 -3.36 -21.72 -36.24
C LYS A 16 -2.23 -22.45 -36.93
N GLY A 17 -2.50 -23.56 -37.60
CA GLY A 17 -1.48 -24.31 -38.31
C GLY A 17 -2.03 -25.03 -39.55
N ARG A 18 -1.14 -25.44 -40.43
CA ARG A 18 -1.50 -26.12 -41.68
C ARG A 18 -1.89 -27.59 -41.45
N SER A 19 -1.19 -28.31 -40.58
CA SER A 19 -1.43 -29.72 -40.27
C SER A 19 -1.05 -30.00 -38.82
N ALA A 20 -1.76 -30.93 -38.18
CA ALA A 20 -1.50 -31.32 -36.80
C ALA A 20 -1.48 -32.82 -36.63
N ILE A 21 -0.58 -33.32 -35.78
CA ILE A 21 -0.48 -34.70 -35.32
C ILE A 21 -0.56 -34.67 -33.79
N SER A 22 -1.52 -35.37 -33.23
CA SER A 22 -1.73 -35.39 -31.78
C SER A 22 -1.80 -36.80 -31.24
N ASN A 23 -1.16 -37.04 -30.10
CA ASN A 23 -1.30 -38.21 -29.26
C ASN A 23 -1.49 -37.78 -27.78
N ASP A 24 -1.52 -38.76 -26.86
CA ASP A 24 -1.71 -38.50 -25.45
C ASP A 24 -0.60 -37.68 -24.79
N GLN A 25 0.65 -37.76 -25.34
CA GLN A 25 1.81 -37.10 -24.77
C GLN A 25 2.12 -35.75 -25.41
N GLN A 26 1.86 -35.58 -26.71
CA GLN A 26 2.20 -34.34 -27.41
C GLN A 26 1.28 -34.07 -28.60
N THR A 27 1.15 -32.79 -28.93
CA THR A 27 0.54 -32.33 -30.18
C THR A 27 1.58 -31.54 -30.97
N LYS A 28 1.85 -31.96 -32.23
CA LYS A 28 2.72 -31.25 -33.16
C LYS A 28 1.90 -30.58 -34.23
N ILE A 29 2.18 -29.32 -34.50
CA ILE A 29 1.52 -28.54 -35.54
C ILE A 29 2.59 -27.92 -36.43
N TYR A 30 2.38 -27.99 -37.73
CA TYR A 30 3.32 -27.48 -38.70
C TYR A 30 2.83 -26.20 -39.36
N LYS A 31 3.76 -25.30 -39.70
CA LYS A 31 3.50 -23.95 -40.24
C LYS A 31 2.47 -23.23 -39.38
N THR A 32 2.87 -22.94 -38.18
CA THR A 32 1.97 -22.47 -37.12
C THR A 32 2.16 -21.00 -36.87
N VAL A 33 1.06 -20.28 -36.61
CA VAL A 33 1.04 -18.92 -36.12
C VAL A 33 0.42 -18.91 -34.72
N PHE A 34 1.13 -18.31 -33.79
CA PHE A 34 0.70 -18.11 -32.40
C PHE A 34 0.61 -16.61 -32.09
N SER A 35 -0.49 -16.17 -31.47
CA SER A 35 -0.66 -14.80 -30.96
C SER A 35 -1.64 -14.79 -29.81
N THR A 36 -1.52 -13.82 -28.89
CA THR A 36 -2.51 -13.52 -27.83
C THR A 36 -3.33 -12.27 -28.15
N CYS A 37 -3.19 -11.72 -29.36
CA CYS A 37 -3.95 -10.53 -29.78
C CYS A 37 -5.37 -10.90 -30.13
N ASN A 38 -6.31 -10.09 -29.68
CA ASN A 38 -7.73 -10.26 -30.03
C ASN A 38 -7.99 -9.93 -31.51
N THR A 39 -8.35 -10.93 -32.32
CA THR A 39 -8.57 -10.82 -33.76
C THR A 39 -10.03 -10.66 -34.16
N THR A 40 -10.91 -10.13 -33.29
CA THR A 40 -12.34 -9.92 -33.60
C THR A 40 -12.61 -8.86 -34.68
N GLY A 41 -11.57 -8.36 -35.36
CA GLY A 41 -11.63 -7.45 -36.50
C GLY A 41 -10.69 -7.89 -37.64
N LYS A 42 -10.88 -7.33 -38.84
CA LYS A 42 -10.08 -7.61 -40.05
C LYS A 42 -8.62 -7.11 -40.00
N SER A 43 -8.06 -6.80 -38.83
CA SER A 43 -6.68 -6.34 -38.65
C SER A 43 -5.78 -7.48 -38.23
N CYS A 44 -4.57 -7.54 -38.83
CA CYS A 44 -3.45 -8.40 -38.38
C CYS A 44 -3.19 -8.21 -36.89
N PRO A 45 -2.86 -9.29 -36.15
CA PRO A 45 -2.45 -9.14 -34.75
C PRO A 45 -1.24 -8.21 -34.64
N GLY A 46 -1.21 -7.38 -33.61
CA GLY A 46 -0.10 -6.45 -33.36
C GLY A 46 1.27 -7.15 -33.22
N TRP A 47 1.24 -8.43 -32.78
CA TRP A 47 2.41 -9.30 -32.77
C TRP A 47 1.98 -10.77 -32.98
N GLU A 48 2.85 -11.55 -33.59
CA GLU A 48 2.67 -12.98 -33.77
C GLU A 48 4.01 -13.72 -33.82
N ILE A 49 3.99 -14.99 -33.48
CA ILE A 49 5.11 -15.92 -33.68
C ILE A 49 4.72 -16.89 -34.80
N GLU A 50 5.39 -16.77 -35.94
CA GLU A 50 5.27 -17.74 -37.02
C GLU A 50 6.37 -18.80 -36.84
N THR A 51 6.01 -20.09 -36.85
CA THR A 51 6.94 -21.18 -36.62
C THR A 51 6.76 -22.31 -37.63
N GLU A 52 7.86 -22.96 -38.03
CA GLU A 52 7.82 -24.11 -38.91
C GLU A 52 7.23 -25.32 -38.21
N GLU A 53 7.61 -25.59 -36.97
CA GLU A 53 7.10 -26.68 -36.13
C GLU A 53 6.78 -26.14 -34.71
N PHE A 54 5.54 -26.35 -34.30
CA PHE A 54 5.08 -26.13 -32.94
C PHE A 54 4.84 -27.49 -32.28
N THR A 55 5.31 -27.67 -31.05
CA THR A 55 5.03 -28.87 -30.25
C THR A 55 4.48 -28.48 -28.89
N HIS A 56 3.28 -28.92 -28.59
CA HIS A 56 2.75 -28.91 -27.25
C HIS A 56 3.08 -30.22 -26.54
N ASP A 57 4.02 -30.19 -25.62
CA ASP A 57 4.32 -31.30 -24.72
C ASP A 57 3.30 -31.27 -23.58
N LYS A 58 2.35 -32.20 -23.60
CA LYS A 58 1.24 -32.27 -22.62
C LYS A 58 1.68 -32.78 -21.26
N VAL A 59 2.76 -33.57 -21.23
CA VAL A 59 3.32 -34.16 -20.00
C VAL A 59 4.09 -33.09 -19.23
N ASN A 60 5.02 -32.41 -19.89
CA ASN A 60 5.84 -31.36 -19.30
C ASN A 60 5.15 -30.00 -19.31
N LYS A 61 3.97 -29.89 -19.94
CA LYS A 61 3.19 -28.66 -20.11
C LYS A 61 4.06 -27.52 -20.65
N VAL A 62 4.66 -27.74 -21.83
CA VAL A 62 5.55 -26.80 -22.51
C VAL A 62 5.16 -26.68 -23.97
N PHE A 63 5.19 -25.45 -24.47
CA PHE A 63 5.13 -25.15 -25.89
C PHE A 63 6.55 -24.96 -26.41
N ASN A 64 6.91 -25.71 -27.43
CA ASN A 64 8.21 -25.66 -28.12
C ASN A 64 8.00 -25.18 -29.56
N TYR A 65 8.80 -24.25 -29.98
CA TYR A 65 8.77 -23.64 -31.30
C TYR A 65 10.13 -23.87 -31.95
N LYS A 66 10.12 -24.25 -33.23
CA LYS A 66 11.33 -24.51 -34.01
C LYS A 66 11.28 -23.70 -35.30
N ASN A 67 12.41 -23.04 -35.61
CA ASN A 67 12.53 -22.13 -36.75
C ASN A 67 11.40 -21.06 -36.74
N SER A 68 11.46 -20.15 -35.81
CA SER A 68 10.36 -19.24 -35.52
C SER A 68 10.76 -17.80 -35.76
N TRP A 69 9.84 -17.03 -36.30
CA TRP A 69 9.95 -15.58 -36.44
C TRP A 69 8.97 -14.86 -35.52
N LEU A 70 9.46 -13.90 -34.75
CA LEU A 70 8.63 -12.92 -34.12
C LEU A 70 8.31 -11.83 -35.16
N LYS A 71 7.03 -11.61 -35.41
CA LYS A 71 6.53 -10.57 -36.30
C LYS A 71 5.80 -9.50 -35.50
N LEU A 72 6.02 -8.23 -35.86
CA LEU A 72 5.26 -7.08 -35.39
C LEU A 72 4.60 -6.43 -36.61
N PHE A 73 3.28 -6.31 -36.59
CA PHE A 73 2.51 -5.77 -37.73
C PHE A 73 2.90 -6.39 -39.06
N ASP A 74 3.03 -7.72 -39.09
CA ASP A 74 3.40 -8.54 -40.25
C ASP A 74 4.86 -8.36 -40.74
N GLN A 75 5.71 -7.67 -39.98
CA GLN A 75 7.16 -7.53 -40.26
C GLN A 75 7.97 -8.46 -39.38
N GLU A 76 8.88 -9.23 -40.00
CA GLU A 76 9.83 -10.12 -39.30
C GLU A 76 10.87 -9.30 -38.53
N ILE A 77 10.85 -9.39 -37.20
CA ILE A 77 11.73 -8.61 -36.33
C ILE A 77 12.85 -9.44 -35.75
N PHE A 78 12.55 -10.67 -35.32
CA PHE A 78 13.54 -11.52 -34.68
C PHE A 78 13.34 -12.99 -35.02
N TYR A 79 14.44 -13.70 -35.27
CA TYR A 79 14.47 -15.15 -35.58
C TYR A 79 14.94 -15.95 -34.37
N PHE A 80 14.20 -17.00 -34.02
CA PHE A 80 14.56 -17.99 -33.02
C PHE A 80 14.71 -19.37 -33.67
N PRO A 81 15.94 -19.97 -33.69
CA PRO A 81 16.12 -21.34 -34.15
C PRO A 81 15.30 -22.33 -33.31
N PHE A 82 15.28 -22.07 -31.99
CA PHE A 82 14.49 -22.79 -31.01
C PHE A 82 14.02 -21.82 -29.90
N PHE A 83 12.77 -21.95 -29.53
CA PHE A 83 12.17 -21.18 -28.43
C PHE A 83 11.19 -22.07 -27.70
N SER A 84 11.06 -21.91 -26.39
CA SER A 84 10.05 -22.60 -25.58
C SER A 84 9.50 -21.73 -24.49
N HIS A 85 8.22 -21.89 -24.20
CA HIS A 85 7.59 -21.29 -23.03
C HIS A 85 6.59 -22.25 -22.38
N PRO A 86 6.23 -22.03 -21.10
CA PRO A 86 5.21 -22.82 -20.42
C PRO A 86 3.87 -22.75 -21.14
N ASP A 87 3.11 -23.86 -21.11
CA ASP A 87 1.70 -23.85 -21.39
C ASP A 87 0.96 -22.83 -20.50
N PRO A 88 -0.02 -22.04 -21.00
CA PRO A 88 -0.77 -21.07 -20.21
C PRO A 88 -1.46 -21.64 -18.95
N SER A 89 -1.73 -22.97 -18.92
CA SER A 89 -2.25 -23.63 -17.73
C SER A 89 -1.25 -23.73 -16.57
N VAL A 90 0.04 -23.53 -16.83
CA VAL A 90 1.10 -23.63 -15.83
C VAL A 90 1.30 -22.29 -15.16
N LYS A 91 0.90 -22.21 -13.90
CA LYS A 91 1.00 -20.96 -13.12
C LYS A 91 2.45 -20.53 -12.84
N ARG A 92 3.39 -21.47 -12.71
CA ARG A 92 4.79 -21.19 -12.35
C ARG A 92 5.74 -22.19 -12.99
N LYS A 93 6.70 -21.73 -13.78
CA LYS A 93 7.75 -22.56 -14.39
C LYS A 93 9.06 -21.78 -14.50
N SER A 94 10.17 -22.45 -14.22
CA SER A 94 11.51 -21.88 -14.40
C SER A 94 11.78 -21.56 -15.87
N GLY A 95 12.40 -20.40 -16.12
CA GLY A 95 12.77 -19.97 -17.46
C GLY A 95 13.24 -18.52 -17.51
N PHE A 96 13.76 -18.12 -18.66
CA PHE A 96 14.08 -16.73 -18.93
C PHE A 96 12.82 -15.89 -19.03
N LEU A 97 12.85 -14.72 -18.42
CA LEU A 97 11.82 -13.69 -18.58
C LEU A 97 12.22 -12.75 -19.73
N VAL A 98 11.30 -11.87 -20.11
CA VAL A 98 11.53 -10.91 -21.18
C VAL A 98 12.72 -10.02 -20.81
N PRO A 99 13.79 -9.99 -21.62
CA PRO A 99 14.90 -9.07 -21.42
C PRO A 99 14.43 -7.62 -21.56
N TYR A 100 15.04 -6.74 -20.79
CA TYR A 100 14.81 -5.30 -20.92
C TYR A 100 16.13 -4.54 -20.87
N TYR A 101 16.14 -3.35 -21.42
CA TYR A 101 17.33 -2.52 -21.58
C TYR A 101 17.04 -1.09 -21.18
N GLY A 102 18.08 -0.33 -20.95
CA GLY A 102 18.01 1.08 -20.62
C GLY A 102 19.37 1.76 -20.75
N SER A 103 19.41 2.98 -20.30
CA SER A 103 20.65 3.76 -20.23
C SER A 103 20.79 4.46 -18.88
N SER A 104 22.03 4.65 -18.46
CA SER A 104 22.41 5.38 -17.26
C SER A 104 23.41 6.48 -17.65
N ASN A 105 23.25 7.66 -17.05
CA ASN A 105 24.20 8.75 -17.26
C ASN A 105 25.61 8.42 -16.76
N ASN A 106 25.73 7.51 -15.80
CA ASN A 106 27.01 7.16 -15.16
C ASN A 106 27.73 5.97 -15.82
N PHE A 107 26.98 5.03 -16.42
CA PHE A 107 27.53 3.75 -16.89
C PHE A 107 27.10 3.38 -18.31
N GLY A 108 26.49 4.31 -19.04
CA GLY A 108 26.03 4.08 -20.41
C GLY A 108 24.82 3.13 -20.50
N SER A 109 24.70 2.48 -21.64
CA SER A 109 23.62 1.51 -21.90
C SER A 109 23.79 0.24 -21.11
N TRP A 110 22.68 -0.41 -20.76
CA TRP A 110 22.68 -1.67 -20.05
C TRP A 110 21.57 -2.58 -20.56
N VAL A 111 21.75 -3.88 -20.33
CA VAL A 111 20.75 -4.91 -20.59
C VAL A 111 20.57 -5.80 -19.37
N ASN A 112 19.32 -6.16 -19.08
CA ASN A 112 18.95 -7.16 -18.08
C ASN A 112 18.38 -8.39 -18.78
N ILE A 113 18.78 -9.58 -18.35
CA ILE A 113 18.28 -10.86 -18.84
C ILE A 113 17.79 -11.68 -17.64
N PRO A 114 16.54 -11.42 -17.17
CA PRO A 114 16.06 -12.07 -15.96
C PRO A 114 15.83 -13.56 -16.15
N TYR A 115 16.16 -14.35 -15.13
CA TYR A 115 15.89 -15.78 -15.07
C TYR A 115 15.08 -16.11 -13.82
N PHE A 116 13.88 -16.65 -14.01
CA PHE A 116 13.01 -17.11 -12.95
C PHE A 116 13.25 -18.60 -12.66
N LYS A 117 13.41 -18.95 -11.40
CA LYS A 117 13.62 -20.33 -10.93
C LYS A 117 12.63 -20.68 -9.84
N THR A 118 11.89 -21.76 -10.03
CA THR A 118 11.08 -22.39 -8.98
C THR A 118 11.89 -23.51 -8.32
N PHE A 119 11.82 -23.60 -6.98
CA PHE A 119 12.42 -24.66 -6.18
C PHE A 119 11.36 -25.58 -5.54
N GLY A 120 10.09 -25.43 -5.94
CA GLY A 120 8.94 -26.14 -5.43
C GLY A 120 7.68 -25.32 -5.64
N GLU A 121 6.63 -25.68 -4.91
CA GLU A 121 5.35 -24.96 -4.99
C GLU A 121 5.36 -23.66 -4.18
N ASP A 122 6.21 -23.56 -3.18
CA ASP A 122 6.25 -22.51 -2.15
C ASP A 122 7.48 -21.60 -2.25
N ILE A 123 8.51 -21.97 -3.05
CA ILE A 123 9.78 -21.23 -3.15
C ILE A 123 10.07 -20.88 -4.60
N ASP A 124 10.44 -19.64 -4.84
CA ASP A 124 11.02 -19.20 -6.11
C ASP A 124 12.07 -18.10 -5.95
N MET A 125 12.83 -17.89 -6.99
CA MET A 125 13.86 -16.86 -7.07
C MET A 125 13.93 -16.30 -8.49
N THR A 126 14.07 -14.99 -8.60
CA THR A 126 14.34 -14.32 -9.87
C THR A 126 15.73 -13.73 -9.82
N PHE A 127 16.62 -14.26 -10.65
CA PHE A 127 17.93 -13.68 -10.89
C PHE A 127 17.81 -12.61 -11.97
N ASN A 128 18.33 -11.42 -11.71
CA ASN A 128 18.20 -10.28 -12.59
C ASN A 128 19.58 -9.64 -12.87
N PRO A 129 20.44 -10.32 -13.64
CA PRO A 129 21.75 -9.80 -13.98
C PRO A 129 21.62 -8.58 -14.89
N ARG A 130 22.31 -7.49 -14.55
CA ARG A 130 22.42 -6.27 -15.34
C ARG A 130 23.85 -6.10 -15.83
N ILE A 131 24.03 -6.02 -17.13
CA ILE A 131 25.32 -5.87 -17.81
C ILE A 131 25.35 -4.47 -18.42
N TYR A 132 26.36 -3.69 -18.08
CA TYR A 132 26.60 -2.34 -18.62
C TYR A 132 27.60 -2.39 -19.78
N ALA A 133 27.51 -1.42 -20.67
CA ALA A 133 28.38 -1.31 -21.83
C ALA A 133 29.86 -1.03 -21.45
N ASP A 134 30.14 -0.56 -20.24
CA ASP A 134 31.50 -0.32 -19.71
C ASP A 134 32.04 -1.47 -18.85
N ASP A 135 31.65 -2.71 -19.18
CA ASP A 135 32.07 -3.97 -18.53
C ASP A 135 31.71 -4.10 -17.05
N LYS A 136 30.83 -3.26 -16.54
CA LYS A 136 30.30 -3.39 -15.18
C LYS A 136 29.12 -4.35 -15.14
N PHE A 137 28.98 -4.97 -13.99
CA PHE A 137 27.96 -6.00 -13.77
C PHE A 137 27.32 -5.83 -12.40
N ILE A 138 25.99 -5.93 -12.36
CA ILE A 138 25.21 -6.08 -11.12
C ILE A 138 24.47 -7.39 -11.17
N LEU A 139 24.62 -8.21 -10.16
CA LEU A 139 23.72 -9.33 -9.90
C LEU A 139 22.69 -8.89 -8.87
N GLN A 140 21.43 -8.75 -9.29
CA GLN A 140 20.28 -8.61 -8.39
C GLN A 140 19.51 -9.93 -8.35
N ALA A 141 18.97 -10.28 -7.19
CA ALA A 141 18.11 -11.44 -7.06
C ALA A 141 17.00 -11.20 -6.03
N GLU A 142 15.80 -11.58 -6.42
CA GLU A 142 14.63 -11.61 -5.56
C GLU A 142 14.31 -13.05 -5.18
N TYR A 143 14.24 -13.33 -3.87
CA TYR A 143 13.83 -14.60 -3.31
C TYR A 143 12.45 -14.47 -2.67
N ARG A 144 11.56 -15.43 -2.93
CA ARG A 144 10.21 -15.47 -2.34
C ARG A 144 9.92 -16.86 -1.79
N GLN A 145 9.33 -16.87 -0.60
CA GLN A 145 8.90 -18.11 0.05
C GLN A 145 7.52 -17.92 0.69
N ALA A 146 6.61 -18.81 0.35
CA ALA A 146 5.33 -18.96 1.03
C ALA A 146 5.48 -20.00 2.15
N LEU A 147 5.28 -19.58 3.39
CA LEU A 147 5.21 -20.45 4.56
C LEU A 147 3.74 -20.67 4.93
N GLU A 148 3.43 -21.64 5.77
CA GLU A 148 2.05 -21.99 6.16
C GLU A 148 1.23 -20.76 6.62
N LYS A 149 1.83 -19.90 7.45
CA LYS A 149 1.17 -18.71 8.03
C LYS A 149 1.88 -17.41 7.70
N SER A 150 2.90 -17.42 6.83
CA SER A 150 3.76 -16.27 6.57
C SER A 150 4.21 -16.23 5.12
N LYS A 151 4.64 -15.04 4.69
CA LYS A 151 5.29 -14.81 3.41
C LYS A 151 6.62 -14.13 3.65
N PHE A 152 7.67 -14.65 3.04
CA PHE A 152 9.00 -14.06 3.05
C PHE A 152 9.39 -13.63 1.65
N ILE A 153 9.88 -12.40 1.52
CA ILE A 153 10.45 -11.85 0.29
C ILE A 153 11.79 -11.21 0.67
N SER A 154 12.83 -11.49 -0.10
CA SER A 154 14.11 -10.82 0.05
C SER A 154 14.62 -10.40 -1.32
N ASP A 155 15.12 -9.18 -1.42
CA ASP A 155 15.79 -8.65 -2.60
C ASP A 155 17.20 -8.25 -2.21
N PHE A 156 18.18 -8.73 -2.94
CA PHE A 156 19.57 -8.37 -2.73
C PHE A 156 20.26 -8.10 -4.06
N SER A 157 21.25 -7.25 -4.03
CA SER A 157 22.14 -7.08 -5.17
C SER A 157 23.58 -6.95 -4.74
N TYR A 158 24.46 -7.28 -5.66
CA TYR A 158 25.90 -7.15 -5.50
C TYR A 158 26.52 -6.61 -6.80
N ASN A 159 27.39 -5.63 -6.63
CA ASN A 159 28.22 -5.07 -7.69
C ASN A 159 29.67 -5.01 -7.21
N ASN A 160 30.60 -5.32 -8.08
CA ASN A 160 32.02 -5.13 -7.87
C ASN A 160 32.60 -4.36 -9.07
N ASP A 161 33.09 -3.14 -8.84
CA ASP A 161 33.69 -2.29 -9.87
C ASP A 161 35.22 -2.41 -9.92
N GLY A 162 35.78 -3.42 -9.24
CA GLY A 162 37.24 -3.67 -9.13
C GLY A 162 37.94 -2.82 -8.07
N LYS A 163 37.30 -1.78 -7.54
CA LYS A 163 37.82 -0.94 -6.43
C LYS A 163 36.98 -1.07 -5.17
N ASN A 164 35.68 -1.10 -5.31
CA ASN A 164 34.71 -1.20 -4.22
C ASN A 164 33.67 -2.25 -4.52
N SER A 165 33.25 -2.96 -3.49
CA SER A 165 32.07 -3.84 -3.54
C SER A 165 30.90 -3.12 -2.92
N ASN A 166 29.80 -3.02 -3.66
CA ASN A 166 28.57 -2.41 -3.18
C ASN A 166 27.44 -3.43 -3.21
N SER A 167 26.56 -3.36 -2.25
CA SER A 167 25.44 -4.29 -2.13
C SER A 167 24.26 -3.64 -1.42
N HIS A 168 23.08 -4.20 -1.64
CA HIS A 168 21.92 -4.00 -0.78
C HIS A 168 21.34 -5.33 -0.34
N LEU A 169 20.65 -5.33 0.80
CA LEU A 169 19.83 -6.43 1.27
C LEU A 169 18.55 -5.85 1.86
N PHE A 170 17.43 -6.17 1.21
CA PHE A 170 16.10 -5.83 1.68
C PHE A 170 15.32 -7.12 1.89
N ALA A 171 14.57 -7.17 2.99
CA ALA A 171 13.78 -8.35 3.32
C ALA A 171 12.45 -7.94 3.96
N SER A 172 11.41 -8.68 3.68
CA SER A 172 10.09 -8.55 4.28
C SER A 172 9.55 -9.91 4.69
N LEU A 173 9.17 -10.03 5.95
CA LEU A 173 8.49 -11.20 6.49
C LEU A 173 7.17 -10.76 7.10
N SER A 174 6.06 -11.18 6.53
CA SER A 174 4.72 -10.87 7.01
C SER A 174 3.93 -12.14 7.28
N GLY A 175 3.17 -12.15 8.37
CA GLY A 175 2.41 -13.34 8.71
C GLY A 175 1.50 -13.20 9.91
N LYS A 176 0.89 -14.33 10.27
CA LYS A 176 0.04 -14.47 11.45
C LYS A 176 0.75 -15.36 12.48
N ILE A 177 0.73 -14.94 13.75
CA ILE A 177 1.10 -15.79 14.87
C ILE A 177 -0.10 -16.73 15.17
N ASN A 178 -1.30 -16.15 15.14
CA ASN A 178 -2.59 -16.85 15.27
C ASN A 178 -3.67 -15.99 14.58
N GLU A 179 -4.95 -16.42 14.66
CA GLU A 179 -6.06 -15.71 14.01
C GLU A 179 -6.29 -14.27 14.50
N SER A 180 -5.82 -13.97 15.72
CA SER A 180 -5.96 -12.65 16.34
C SER A 180 -4.69 -11.79 16.34
N SER A 181 -3.57 -12.30 15.83
CA SER A 181 -2.27 -11.62 15.91
C SER A 181 -1.48 -11.74 14.62
N ASN A 182 -1.07 -10.59 14.08
CA ASN A 182 -0.24 -10.50 12.86
C ASN A 182 1.06 -9.77 13.18
N TYR A 183 2.06 -10.03 12.34
CA TYR A 183 3.32 -9.30 12.36
C TYR A 183 3.80 -8.98 10.95
N ASN A 184 4.61 -7.94 10.85
CA ASN A 184 5.34 -7.58 9.64
C ASN A 184 6.72 -7.08 10.04
N ILE A 185 7.75 -7.68 9.46
CA ILE A 185 9.17 -7.32 9.68
C ILE A 185 9.73 -6.90 8.33
N ASN A 186 10.19 -5.66 8.23
CA ASN A 186 10.92 -5.15 7.08
C ASN A 186 12.33 -4.78 7.52
N TYR A 187 13.30 -5.17 6.74
CA TYR A 187 14.71 -4.85 6.94
C TYR A 187 15.29 -4.28 5.66
N GLN A 188 16.03 -3.19 5.78
CA GLN A 188 16.69 -2.54 4.66
C GLN A 188 18.11 -2.14 5.04
N SER A 189 19.07 -2.47 4.19
CA SER A 189 20.48 -2.14 4.36
C SER A 189 21.17 -1.96 3.01
N VAL A 190 22.08 -0.98 2.94
CA VAL A 190 22.98 -0.73 1.79
C VAL A 190 24.41 -0.51 2.29
N THR A 191 25.37 -0.86 1.48
CA THR A 191 26.80 -0.62 1.81
C THR A 191 27.32 0.74 1.32
N ASN A 192 26.56 1.42 0.45
CA ASN A 192 26.92 2.73 -0.08
C ASN A 192 25.68 3.60 -0.26
N ASP A 193 25.74 4.84 0.23
CA ASP A 193 24.60 5.76 0.31
C ASP A 193 23.97 6.13 -1.05
N ASN A 194 24.72 6.05 -2.13
CA ASN A 194 24.26 6.38 -3.48
C ASN A 194 23.95 5.16 -4.33
N TYR A 195 24.18 3.95 -3.81
CA TYR A 195 24.11 2.71 -4.61
C TYR A 195 22.77 2.51 -5.30
N LEU A 196 21.67 2.67 -4.58
CA LEU A 196 20.32 2.50 -5.12
C LEU A 196 20.03 3.49 -6.24
N LYS A 197 20.35 4.77 -6.04
CA LYS A 197 20.13 5.86 -6.99
C LYS A 197 20.98 5.73 -8.25
N ILE A 198 22.28 5.46 -8.08
CA ILE A 198 23.22 5.37 -9.20
C ILE A 198 22.78 4.26 -10.18
N HIS A 199 22.27 3.17 -9.65
CA HIS A 199 21.87 2.02 -10.45
C HIS A 199 20.36 1.96 -10.73
N ASN A 200 19.56 2.88 -10.18
CA ASN A 200 18.11 2.94 -10.33
C ASN A 200 17.46 1.57 -10.01
N LEU A 201 17.75 1.04 -8.83
CA LEU A 201 17.33 -0.31 -8.42
C LEU A 201 15.86 -0.36 -7.97
N SER A 202 15.24 0.78 -7.65
CA SER A 202 13.83 0.89 -7.25
C SER A 202 12.87 0.32 -8.30
N ASN A 203 13.20 0.47 -9.58
CA ASN A 203 12.36 -0.04 -10.67
C ASN A 203 12.39 -1.57 -10.82
N SER A 204 13.31 -2.24 -10.16
CA SER A 204 13.51 -3.69 -10.28
C SER A 204 13.18 -4.47 -9.02
N SER A 205 12.70 -3.81 -7.96
CA SER A 205 12.34 -4.46 -6.70
C SER A 205 11.06 -3.90 -6.08
N PRO A 206 10.14 -4.75 -5.62
CA PRO A 206 8.95 -4.32 -4.90
C PRO A 206 9.24 -3.87 -3.46
N LEU A 207 10.46 -4.06 -2.94
CA LEU A 207 10.85 -3.72 -1.58
C LEU A 207 11.54 -2.35 -1.47
N ILE A 208 11.89 -1.72 -2.59
CA ILE A 208 12.54 -0.40 -2.63
C ILE A 208 11.48 0.67 -2.87
N ASN A 209 11.04 1.33 -1.82
CA ASN A 209 10.05 2.41 -1.90
C ASN A 209 10.70 3.80 -1.94
N ASP A 210 11.87 3.96 -1.32
CA ASP A 210 12.65 5.19 -1.27
C ASP A 210 14.14 4.85 -1.41
N GLU A 211 14.84 5.56 -2.27
CA GLU A 211 16.28 5.39 -2.50
C GLU A 211 17.13 6.31 -1.61
N SER A 212 16.48 7.15 -0.81
CA SER A 212 17.14 8.14 0.05
C SER A 212 17.03 7.81 1.53
N VAL A 213 15.93 7.15 1.93
CA VAL A 213 15.64 6.82 3.33
C VAL A 213 15.32 5.35 3.45
N LEU A 214 16.20 4.61 4.12
CA LEU A 214 15.96 3.21 4.45
C LEU A 214 15.03 3.14 5.67
N THR A 215 14.09 2.19 5.63
CA THR A 215 13.14 1.97 6.72
C THR A 215 13.15 0.51 7.15
N SER A 216 13.74 0.24 8.31
CA SER A 216 13.62 -1.06 8.98
C SER A 216 12.51 -0.98 10.03
N LYS A 217 11.53 -1.90 9.95
CA LYS A 217 10.32 -1.80 10.77
C LYS A 217 9.83 -3.18 11.20
N LEU A 218 9.50 -3.31 12.50
CA LEU A 218 8.72 -4.41 13.04
C LEU A 218 7.34 -3.87 13.44
N THR A 219 6.29 -4.41 12.85
CA THR A 219 4.90 -4.12 13.22
C THR A 219 4.30 -5.35 13.90
N TYR A 220 3.64 -5.15 15.02
CA TYR A 220 2.84 -6.16 15.70
C TYR A 220 1.42 -5.66 15.91
N SER A 221 0.43 -6.43 15.50
CA SER A 221 -0.99 -6.10 15.67
C SER A 221 -1.70 -7.27 16.32
N LYS A 222 -2.51 -6.98 17.35
CA LYS A 222 -3.31 -7.98 18.07
C LYS A 222 -4.73 -7.49 18.30
N THR A 223 -5.71 -8.29 17.93
CA THR A 223 -7.10 -8.16 18.38
C THR A 223 -7.25 -9.03 19.62
N ILE A 224 -7.34 -8.41 20.81
CA ILE A 224 -7.41 -9.11 22.09
C ILE A 224 -8.81 -9.71 22.26
N ASP A 225 -9.83 -8.94 21.95
CA ASP A 225 -11.23 -9.32 21.87
C ASP A 225 -11.96 -8.43 20.82
N LYS A 226 -13.28 -8.63 20.64
CA LYS A 226 -14.09 -7.87 19.66
C LYS A 226 -14.03 -6.34 19.83
N ASN A 227 -13.67 -5.88 21.02
CA ASN A 227 -13.69 -4.47 21.39
C ASN A 227 -12.30 -3.91 21.74
N THR A 228 -11.26 -4.76 21.74
CA THR A 228 -9.92 -4.40 22.22
C THR A 228 -8.86 -4.74 21.17
N THR A 229 -8.10 -3.72 20.74
CA THR A 229 -6.97 -3.89 19.81
C THR A 229 -5.69 -3.28 20.38
N PHE A 230 -4.58 -3.86 20.03
CA PHE A 230 -3.24 -3.37 20.33
C PHE A 230 -2.39 -3.41 19.07
N ASN A 231 -1.75 -2.29 18.75
CA ASN A 231 -0.78 -2.17 17.65
C ASN A 231 0.51 -1.60 18.19
N SER A 232 1.64 -2.10 17.73
CA SER A 232 2.96 -1.55 18.08
C SER A 232 3.91 -1.65 16.91
N ASP A 233 4.67 -0.57 16.69
CA ASP A 233 5.73 -0.45 15.70
C ASP A 233 7.06 -0.20 16.39
N PHE A 234 8.12 -0.80 15.86
CA PHE A 234 9.51 -0.50 16.18
C PHE A 234 10.18 -0.12 14.87
N ILE A 235 10.64 1.13 14.76
CA ILE A 235 11.06 1.69 13.49
C ILE A 235 12.45 2.27 13.61
N ALA A 236 13.31 1.95 12.65
CA ALA A 236 14.61 2.56 12.44
C ALA A 236 14.65 3.15 11.03
N TYR A 237 14.87 4.45 10.95
CA TYR A 237 15.13 5.16 9.70
C TYR A 237 16.61 5.45 9.56
N GLU A 238 17.12 5.34 8.34
CA GLU A 238 18.45 5.74 7.95
C GLU A 238 18.39 6.65 6.72
N ASP A 239 18.65 7.95 6.91
CA ASP A 239 18.68 8.95 5.83
C ASP A 239 20.08 8.96 5.20
N LEU A 240 20.17 8.38 3.98
CA LEU A 240 21.42 8.23 3.24
C LEU A 240 22.01 9.58 2.74
N SER A 241 21.24 10.66 2.81
CA SER A 241 21.72 12.01 2.47
C SER A 241 22.46 12.69 3.60
N LYS A 242 22.25 12.24 4.83
CA LYS A 242 22.88 12.80 6.04
C LYS A 242 24.18 12.07 6.41
N ARG A 243 24.98 12.72 7.21
CA ARG A 243 26.27 12.18 7.70
C ARG A 243 26.22 11.97 9.21
N ASN A 244 27.13 11.15 9.70
CA ASN A 244 27.28 10.85 11.13
C ASN A 244 26.01 10.23 11.73
N ASN A 245 25.81 10.41 13.03
CA ASN A 245 24.67 9.86 13.76
C ASN A 245 23.34 10.55 13.44
N ASP A 246 23.36 11.75 12.86
CA ASP A 246 22.15 12.48 12.45
C ASP A 246 21.37 11.77 11.33
N ARG A 247 22.00 10.80 10.66
CA ARG A 247 21.35 9.96 9.66
C ARG A 247 20.32 9.00 10.25
N PHE A 248 20.43 8.66 11.54
CA PHE A 248 19.58 7.67 12.18
C PHE A 248 18.46 8.30 13.01
N GLN A 249 17.25 7.76 12.85
CA GLN A 249 16.11 8.04 13.69
C GLN A 249 15.48 6.74 14.14
N TYR A 250 15.28 6.61 15.44
CA TYR A 250 14.65 5.44 16.05
C TYR A 250 13.33 5.82 16.71
N ILE A 251 12.28 5.04 16.47
CA ILE A 251 11.00 5.14 17.18
C ILE A 251 10.73 3.78 17.80
N LEU A 252 10.94 3.64 19.12
CA LEU A 252 11.02 2.36 19.81
C LEU A 252 10.42 2.45 21.23
N PRO A 253 9.17 2.05 21.46
CA PRO A 253 8.13 1.71 20.51
C PRO A 253 7.34 2.92 20.02
N ASN A 254 6.49 2.71 19.00
CA ASN A 254 5.29 3.50 18.74
C ASN A 254 4.10 2.56 18.94
N PHE A 255 3.15 2.88 19.82
CA PHE A 255 2.04 1.97 20.12
C PHE A 255 0.70 2.66 20.21
N THR A 256 -0.35 1.88 19.97
CA THR A 256 -1.75 2.28 20.20
C THR A 256 -2.53 1.11 20.78
N PHE A 257 -3.13 1.33 21.93
CA PHE A 257 -4.09 0.43 22.56
C PHE A 257 -5.46 1.08 22.48
N THR A 258 -6.45 0.38 21.96
CA THR A 258 -7.84 0.87 21.87
C THR A 258 -8.78 -0.12 22.53
N LYS A 259 -9.64 0.37 23.41
CA LYS A 259 -10.70 -0.41 24.04
C LYS A 259 -12.04 0.33 23.91
N ASN A 260 -13.00 -0.32 23.23
CA ASN A 260 -14.37 0.14 23.14
C ASN A 260 -15.22 -0.58 24.21
N LEU A 261 -15.95 0.18 25.00
CA LEU A 261 -16.87 -0.34 26.01
C LEU A 261 -18.30 -0.05 25.56
N GLU A 262 -19.06 -1.10 25.30
CA GLU A 262 -20.52 -0.98 25.14
C GLU A 262 -21.11 -0.78 26.52
N LEU A 263 -21.75 0.36 26.74
CA LEU A 263 -22.43 0.65 27.98
C LEU A 263 -23.79 -0.03 27.99
N ASP A 264 -24.28 -0.35 29.20
CA ASP A 264 -25.62 -0.86 29.38
C ASP A 264 -26.65 0.06 28.70
N LYS A 265 -27.78 -0.50 28.25
CA LYS A 265 -28.87 0.21 27.56
C LYS A 265 -29.34 1.49 28.27
N ASN A 266 -29.09 1.56 29.58
CA ASN A 266 -29.41 2.73 30.39
C ASN A 266 -28.51 3.96 30.12
N TYR A 267 -27.31 3.79 29.57
CA TYR A 267 -26.34 4.87 29.31
C TYR A 267 -26.32 5.38 27.87
N ASN A 268 -27.10 4.76 26.98
CA ASN A 268 -27.37 5.19 25.61
C ASN A 268 -26.16 5.83 24.90
N GLY A 269 -25.05 5.12 24.82
CA GLY A 269 -23.82 5.61 24.18
C GLY A 269 -22.72 4.57 24.18
N SER A 270 -21.55 4.98 23.71
CA SER A 270 -20.32 4.19 23.69
C SER A 270 -19.20 4.94 24.42
N PHE A 271 -18.37 4.19 25.12
CA PHE A 271 -17.16 4.71 25.75
C PHE A 271 -15.94 4.07 25.07
N GLN A 272 -14.97 4.89 24.69
CA GLN A 272 -13.71 4.44 24.10
C GLN A 272 -12.54 4.94 24.94
N PHE A 273 -11.63 4.03 25.28
CA PHE A 273 -10.34 4.36 25.83
C PHE A 273 -9.26 4.10 24.77
N ILE A 274 -8.43 5.11 24.51
CA ILE A 274 -7.27 5.01 23.63
C ILE A 274 -6.05 5.42 24.43
N SER A 275 -5.04 4.54 24.48
CA SER A 275 -3.71 4.85 24.99
C SER A 275 -2.71 4.72 23.86
N SER A 276 -2.01 5.78 23.54
CA SER A 276 -1.02 5.81 22.48
C SER A 276 0.25 6.53 22.94
N GLY A 277 1.38 6.15 22.36
CA GLY A 277 2.62 6.80 22.71
C GLY A 277 3.79 6.32 21.87
N PHE A 278 4.89 7.04 21.96
CA PHE A 278 6.13 6.68 21.30
C PHE A 278 7.35 7.14 22.11
N GLN A 279 8.48 6.51 21.83
CA GLN A 279 9.80 6.98 22.21
C GLN A 279 10.62 7.17 20.94
N LYS A 280 11.15 8.37 20.73
CA LYS A 280 11.87 8.76 19.52
C LYS A 280 13.23 9.36 19.87
N ASN A 281 14.28 8.83 19.22
CA ASN A 281 15.63 9.37 19.23
C ASN A 281 16.00 9.78 17.81
N TYR A 282 16.49 11.00 17.62
CA TYR A 282 16.85 11.52 16.29
C TYR A 282 17.86 12.66 16.38
N ASP A 283 18.48 13.00 15.26
CA ASP A 283 19.47 14.08 15.14
C ASP A 283 20.50 14.04 16.31
N THR A 284 21.09 12.87 16.55
CA THR A 284 22.14 12.55 17.51
C THR A 284 21.76 12.74 19.00
N ASN A 285 21.14 13.85 19.38
CA ASN A 285 20.91 14.22 20.78
C ASN A 285 19.47 14.68 21.07
N LYS A 286 18.52 14.46 20.17
CA LYS A 286 17.12 14.76 20.41
C LYS A 286 16.37 13.53 20.88
N TYR A 287 15.65 13.68 21.98
CA TYR A 287 14.81 12.63 22.54
C TYR A 287 13.40 13.15 22.80
N GLU A 288 12.41 12.36 22.40
CA GLU A 288 11.01 12.63 22.66
C GLU A 288 10.30 11.34 23.11
N SER A 289 9.64 11.42 24.25
CA SER A 289 8.78 10.36 24.77
C SER A 289 7.41 10.93 25.07
N LEU A 290 6.38 10.37 24.45
CA LEU A 290 4.99 10.79 24.63
C LEU A 290 4.11 9.61 25.06
N LEU A 291 3.18 9.90 25.97
CA LEU A 291 2.10 9.01 26.36
C LEU A 291 0.80 9.81 26.44
N ILE A 292 -0.16 9.43 25.62
CA ILE A 292 -1.47 10.11 25.51
C ILE A 292 -2.56 9.09 25.85
N ASN A 293 -3.45 9.47 26.77
CA ASN A 293 -4.59 8.66 27.15
C ASN A 293 -5.88 9.46 26.89
N ASP A 294 -6.73 8.95 26.01
CA ASP A 294 -8.02 9.52 25.66
C ASP A 294 -9.15 8.69 26.23
N PHE A 295 -10.03 9.37 26.95
CA PHE A 295 -11.31 8.84 27.44
C PHE A 295 -12.43 9.56 26.69
N LEU A 296 -12.99 8.90 25.70
CA LEU A 296 -14.02 9.46 24.82
C LEU A 296 -15.36 8.78 25.08
N PHE A 297 -16.37 9.57 25.42
CA PHE A 297 -17.75 9.14 25.44
C PHE A 297 -18.49 9.75 24.25
N LYS A 298 -19.26 8.93 23.52
CA LYS A 298 -20.19 9.37 22.47
C LYS A 298 -21.58 8.84 22.77
N SER A 299 -22.55 9.73 22.90
CA SER A 299 -23.95 9.32 23.04
C SER A 299 -24.49 8.81 21.70
N ASN A 300 -25.46 7.92 21.73
CA ASN A 300 -26.32 7.66 20.59
C ASN A 300 -27.20 8.88 20.27
N ASP A 301 -27.72 8.90 19.05
CA ASP A 301 -28.69 9.94 18.67
C ASP A 301 -29.98 9.80 19.48
N TYR A 302 -30.35 10.83 20.18
CA TYR A 302 -31.70 10.99 20.75
C TYR A 302 -32.58 11.64 19.69
N VAL A 303 -33.62 10.96 19.25
CA VAL A 303 -34.56 11.46 18.24
C VAL A 303 -35.90 11.79 18.93
N ASN A 304 -36.32 13.04 18.91
CA ASN A 304 -37.60 13.44 19.46
C ASN A 304 -38.77 13.20 18.48
N LYS A 305 -40.00 13.37 18.93
CA LYS A 305 -41.23 13.18 18.12
C LYS A 305 -41.30 14.06 16.85
N LYS A 306 -40.52 15.14 16.79
CA LYS A 306 -40.46 16.06 15.63
C LYS A 306 -39.29 15.71 14.67
N GLY A 307 -38.57 14.61 14.90
CA GLY A 307 -37.45 14.19 14.09
C GLY A 307 -36.13 14.92 14.38
N LEU A 308 -36.09 15.77 15.43
CA LEU A 308 -34.85 16.42 15.84
C LEU A 308 -33.94 15.40 16.49
N LYS A 309 -32.74 15.27 15.95
CA LYS A 309 -31.66 14.39 16.43
C LYS A 309 -30.70 15.21 17.28
N THR A 310 -30.38 14.72 18.46
CA THR A 310 -29.39 15.35 19.34
C THR A 310 -28.45 14.30 19.87
N ASN A 311 -27.16 14.56 19.84
CA ASN A 311 -26.12 13.76 20.48
C ASN A 311 -25.13 14.65 21.23
N TYR A 312 -24.37 14.04 22.11
CA TYR A 312 -23.32 14.74 22.84
C TYR A 312 -22.10 13.84 22.99
N ASP A 313 -20.92 14.46 22.89
CA ASP A 313 -19.63 13.83 23.02
C ASP A 313 -18.86 14.48 24.16
N PHE A 314 -18.09 13.72 24.87
CA PHE A 314 -17.22 14.17 25.93
C PHE A 314 -15.86 13.54 25.85
N LEU A 315 -14.77 14.31 25.90
CA LEU A 315 -13.40 13.87 25.87
C LEU A 315 -12.65 14.35 27.11
N ILE A 316 -11.93 13.43 27.76
CA ILE A 316 -10.82 13.75 28.65
C ILE A 316 -9.56 13.19 27.99
N LYS A 317 -8.57 14.04 27.80
CA LYS A 317 -7.26 13.69 27.25
C LYS A 317 -6.20 13.97 28.30
N ASN A 318 -5.42 12.96 28.68
CA ASN A 318 -4.23 13.12 29.49
C ASN A 318 -3.01 13.02 28.55
N PHE A 319 -2.20 14.07 28.53
CA PHE A 319 -0.97 14.18 27.77
C PHE A 319 0.21 14.21 28.72
N ASN A 320 1.16 13.30 28.49
CA ASN A 320 2.41 13.24 29.23
C ASN A 320 3.57 13.23 28.25
N SER A 321 4.55 14.06 28.46
CA SER A 321 5.75 14.08 27.65
C SER A 321 7.01 14.24 28.50
N TYR A 322 8.11 13.64 28.04
CA TYR A 322 9.46 13.89 28.48
C TYR A 322 10.33 14.11 27.24
N THR A 323 10.99 15.25 27.17
CA THR A 323 11.79 15.56 25.96
C THR A 323 13.10 16.26 26.32
N GLU A 324 14.12 15.98 25.49
CA GLU A 324 15.43 16.61 25.53
C GLU A 324 15.77 17.19 24.15
N ASN A 325 16.17 18.45 24.10
CA ASN A 325 16.51 19.17 22.88
C ASN A 325 15.44 19.16 21.78
N SER A 326 14.17 18.95 22.14
CA SER A 326 13.07 18.97 21.20
C SER A 326 12.78 20.40 20.71
N THR A 327 12.39 20.52 19.45
CA THR A 327 11.88 21.78 18.88
C THR A 327 10.36 21.85 18.89
N SER A 328 9.68 20.72 19.11
CA SER A 328 8.23 20.60 19.04
C SER A 328 7.56 20.65 20.43
N TYR A 329 8.29 20.22 21.47
CA TYR A 329 7.77 20.12 22.83
C TYR A 329 8.65 20.89 23.81
N LYS A 330 8.12 21.17 25.00
CA LYS A 330 8.91 21.73 26.09
C LYS A 330 9.97 20.72 26.53
N ASN A 331 11.23 21.15 26.55
CA ASN A 331 12.29 20.34 27.13
C ASN A 331 12.05 20.14 28.62
N LYS A 332 11.92 18.93 29.07
CA LYS A 332 11.63 18.38 30.39
C LYS A 332 10.29 17.64 30.43
N GLU A 333 9.87 17.29 31.61
CA GLU A 333 8.54 16.68 31.85
C GLU A 333 7.41 17.71 31.68
N ASP A 334 6.35 17.31 30.99
CA ASP A 334 5.13 18.09 30.86
C ASP A 334 3.91 17.15 31.01
N TYR A 335 3.01 17.51 31.94
CA TYR A 335 1.82 16.75 32.27
C TYR A 335 0.62 17.65 32.10
N GLU A 336 -0.28 17.30 31.17
CA GLU A 336 -1.45 18.10 30.89
C GLU A 336 -2.72 17.25 30.83
N VAL A 337 -3.82 17.85 31.24
CA VAL A 337 -5.16 17.26 31.09
C VAL A 337 -6.04 18.23 30.34
N PHE A 338 -6.60 17.77 29.24
CA PHE A 338 -7.55 18.52 28.43
C PHE A 338 -8.93 17.92 28.57
N GLY A 339 -9.96 18.78 28.52
CA GLY A 339 -11.35 18.38 28.47
C GLY A 339 -12.08 19.05 27.32
N ALA A 340 -13.02 18.36 26.69
CA ALA A 340 -13.90 18.95 25.71
C ALA A 340 -15.30 18.32 25.80
N PHE A 341 -16.29 19.14 25.54
CA PHE A 341 -17.70 18.75 25.46
C PHE A 341 -18.30 19.31 24.17
N LEU A 342 -19.09 18.50 23.49
CA LEU A 342 -19.85 18.86 22.31
C LEU A 342 -21.30 18.42 22.48
N ILE A 343 -22.26 19.31 22.18
CA ILE A 343 -23.64 18.93 21.88
C ILE A 343 -23.94 19.30 20.44
N LYS A 344 -24.49 18.37 19.68
CA LYS A 344 -24.83 18.53 18.25
C LYS A 344 -26.29 18.16 18.04
N THR A 345 -27.02 19.04 17.37
CA THR A 345 -28.42 18.84 17.03
C THR A 345 -28.60 18.99 15.53
N SER A 346 -29.37 18.12 14.90
CA SER A 346 -29.69 18.18 13.47
C SER A 346 -31.14 17.81 13.22
N LEU A 347 -31.68 18.31 12.11
CA LEU A 347 -33.07 18.03 11.70
C LEU A 347 -33.08 17.52 10.25
N PRO A 348 -32.90 16.20 10.04
CA PRO A 348 -32.91 15.62 8.69
C PRO A 348 -34.31 15.72 8.08
N LEU A 349 -34.44 16.51 7.03
CA LEU A 349 -35.66 16.69 6.26
C LEU A 349 -35.52 16.01 4.90
N ARG A 350 -36.60 15.37 4.43
CA ARG A 350 -36.67 14.76 3.12
C ARG A 350 -37.92 15.19 2.39
N LYS A 351 -37.77 15.61 1.13
CA LYS A 351 -38.88 15.84 0.21
C LYS A 351 -38.78 14.84 -0.93
N VAL A 352 -39.84 14.05 -1.12
CA VAL A 352 -39.95 13.07 -2.18
C VAL A 352 -40.70 13.68 -3.35
N ASN A 353 -40.07 13.71 -4.51
CA ASN A 353 -40.65 14.11 -5.79
C ASN A 353 -40.67 12.93 -6.75
N ASN A 354 -41.42 13.05 -7.86
CA ASN A 354 -41.60 11.94 -8.83
C ASN A 354 -40.28 11.41 -9.41
N ASP A 355 -39.29 12.27 -9.63
CA ASP A 355 -38.04 11.90 -10.31
C ASP A 355 -36.79 11.99 -9.41
N ARG A 356 -36.86 12.64 -8.26
CA ARG A 356 -35.75 12.89 -7.38
C ARG A 356 -36.18 13.08 -5.92
N ASN A 357 -35.23 12.93 -5.03
CA ASN A 357 -35.41 13.18 -3.59
C ASN A 357 -34.50 14.34 -3.18
N ASP A 358 -35.06 15.30 -2.46
CA ASP A 358 -34.30 16.38 -1.84
C ASP A 358 -34.12 16.12 -0.35
N TYR A 359 -32.91 16.29 0.13
CA TYR A 359 -32.55 16.15 1.53
C TYR A 359 -31.98 17.48 2.00
N LEU A 360 -32.48 17.98 3.12
CA LEU A 360 -31.96 19.15 3.80
C LEU A 360 -31.70 18.79 5.25
N ASN A 361 -30.50 18.99 5.73
CA ASN A 361 -30.12 18.70 7.11
C ASN A 361 -29.52 19.94 7.79
N PRO A 362 -30.32 20.80 8.40
CA PRO A 362 -29.81 21.86 9.31
C PRO A 362 -29.10 21.23 10.50
N ILE A 363 -27.96 21.81 10.88
CA ILE A 363 -27.11 21.34 11.99
C ILE A 363 -26.75 22.54 12.86
N ALA A 364 -26.84 22.35 14.15
CA ALA A 364 -26.32 23.28 15.16
C ALA A 364 -25.46 22.51 16.16
N SER A 365 -24.32 23.04 16.54
CA SER A 365 -23.51 22.47 17.61
C SER A 365 -22.96 23.54 18.55
N PHE A 366 -22.90 23.20 19.82
CA PHE A 366 -22.19 23.95 20.82
C PHE A 366 -21.06 23.14 21.39
N ARG A 367 -19.86 23.72 21.38
CA ARG A 367 -18.62 23.10 21.86
C ARG A 367 -18.06 23.95 23.00
N TYR A 368 -17.52 23.28 24.01
CA TYR A 368 -16.81 23.89 25.12
C TYR A 368 -15.57 23.09 25.51
N SER A 369 -14.43 23.76 25.67
CA SER A 369 -13.23 23.23 26.29
C SER A 369 -12.62 24.27 27.22
N PRO A 370 -12.41 23.95 28.51
CA PRO A 370 -11.88 24.90 29.49
C PRO A 370 -10.40 25.26 29.27
N ASN A 371 -9.70 24.52 28.43
CA ASN A 371 -8.29 24.69 28.19
C ASN A 371 -8.00 25.86 27.22
N ASN A 372 -6.79 26.39 27.26
CA ASN A 372 -6.29 27.32 26.25
C ASN A 372 -5.74 26.54 25.08
N THR A 373 -6.03 26.98 23.86
CA THR A 373 -5.42 26.40 22.65
C THR A 373 -3.92 26.70 22.65
N LYS A 374 -3.09 25.67 22.53
CA LYS A 374 -1.65 25.83 22.39
C LYS A 374 -1.28 26.34 21.01
N ASN A 375 -0.12 26.98 20.88
CA ASN A 375 0.42 27.38 19.61
C ASN A 375 0.82 26.13 18.79
N ILE A 376 0.20 25.99 17.64
CA ILE A 376 0.38 24.88 16.70
C ILE A 376 0.57 25.43 15.28
N SER A 377 1.34 26.49 15.17
CA SER A 377 1.55 27.28 13.95
C SER A 377 2.11 26.47 12.76
N ASP A 378 2.66 25.30 13.01
CA ASP A 378 3.18 24.36 12.02
C ASP A 378 2.11 23.40 11.45
N LYS A 379 0.87 23.46 11.96
CA LYS A 379 -0.25 22.64 11.48
C LYS A 379 -1.24 23.47 10.66
N ASP A 380 -1.80 22.87 9.62
CA ASP A 380 -2.92 23.48 8.88
C ASP A 380 -4.21 23.31 9.66
N LEU A 381 -4.72 24.42 10.22
CA LEU A 381 -5.88 24.46 11.10
C LEU A 381 -7.10 25.08 10.44
N ARG A 382 -7.27 24.86 9.16
CA ARG A 382 -8.45 25.40 8.46
C ARG A 382 -9.73 24.73 8.93
N LEU A 383 -10.72 25.56 9.28
CA LEU A 383 -12.08 25.07 9.46
C LEU A 383 -12.67 24.73 8.09
N SER A 384 -13.22 23.54 7.99
CA SER A 384 -13.96 23.05 6.84
C SER A 384 -15.35 22.57 7.29
N TYR A 385 -16.23 22.31 6.35
CA TYR A 385 -17.54 21.73 6.70
C TYR A 385 -17.39 20.38 7.40
N ASP A 386 -16.36 19.61 7.10
CA ASP A 386 -16.14 18.26 7.65
C ASP A 386 -15.73 18.30 9.14
N ASN A 387 -15.01 19.34 9.58
CA ASN A 387 -14.49 19.41 10.96
C ASN A 387 -15.20 20.44 11.86
N ILE A 388 -15.96 21.39 11.29
CA ILE A 388 -16.57 22.51 12.05
C ILE A 388 -17.53 22.06 13.17
N PHE A 389 -18.15 20.89 13.02
CA PHE A 389 -19.05 20.26 13.99
C PHE A 389 -18.37 19.16 14.82
N ALA A 390 -17.04 19.04 14.79
CA ALA A 390 -16.30 18.04 15.54
C ALA A 390 -16.00 18.47 16.98
N LEU A 391 -15.84 17.50 17.87
CA LEU A 391 -15.46 17.72 19.26
C LEU A 391 -14.07 18.34 19.38
N ASN A 392 -13.09 17.83 18.63
CA ASN A 392 -11.78 18.43 18.43
C ASN A 392 -11.65 18.76 16.93
N ARG A 393 -11.52 20.05 16.59
CA ARG A 393 -11.44 20.53 15.20
C ARG A 393 -10.00 20.62 14.70
N ILE A 394 -9.04 20.34 15.59
CA ILE A 394 -7.61 20.30 15.32
C ILE A 394 -7.23 18.87 14.94
N GLU A 395 -6.60 18.68 13.80
CA GLU A 395 -6.18 17.36 13.30
C GLU A 395 -4.88 16.86 13.97
N THR A 396 -4.78 16.98 15.29
CA THR A 396 -3.66 16.42 16.06
C THR A 396 -4.18 15.62 17.24
N ASN A 397 -3.51 14.51 17.52
CA ASN A 397 -3.82 13.65 18.66
C ASN A 397 -3.27 14.20 20.00
N GLU A 398 -2.44 15.24 19.97
CA GLU A 398 -1.65 15.67 21.12
C GLU A 398 -2.39 16.72 21.96
N ILE A 399 -3.22 17.55 21.34
CA ILE A 399 -3.89 18.67 21.98
C ILE A 399 -5.40 18.69 21.67
N VAL A 400 -6.11 19.47 22.46
CA VAL A 400 -7.53 19.78 22.26
C VAL A 400 -7.70 21.28 22.08
N GLU A 401 -8.45 21.69 21.07
CA GLU A 401 -8.79 23.08 20.87
C GLU A 401 -9.53 23.65 22.10
N GLY A 402 -9.08 24.78 22.63
CA GLY A 402 -9.69 25.45 23.75
C GLY A 402 -10.84 26.37 23.38
N GLY A 403 -11.57 26.86 24.37
CA GLY A 403 -12.60 27.90 24.22
C GLY A 403 -14.00 27.36 23.97
N LYS A 404 -14.88 28.28 23.55
CA LYS A 404 -16.31 28.04 23.27
C LYS A 404 -16.59 28.33 21.82
N SER A 405 -17.41 27.51 21.18
CA SER A 405 -17.89 27.77 19.82
C SER A 405 -19.33 27.34 19.65
N LEU A 406 -20.07 28.13 18.88
CA LEU A 406 -21.41 27.81 18.39
C LEU A 406 -21.32 27.74 16.88
N SER A 407 -21.54 26.55 16.31
CA SER A 407 -21.49 26.34 14.86
C SER A 407 -22.91 26.06 14.35
N LEU A 408 -23.25 26.74 13.26
CA LEU A 408 -24.53 26.60 12.57
C LEU A 408 -24.24 26.28 11.10
N GLY A 409 -25.02 25.38 10.53
CA GLY A 409 -24.86 25.04 9.11
C GLY A 409 -25.99 24.17 8.59
N PHE A 410 -25.92 23.86 7.35
CA PHE A 410 -26.82 22.90 6.72
C PHE A 410 -26.13 22.17 5.56
N GLU A 411 -26.63 20.99 5.27
CA GLU A 411 -26.30 20.22 4.09
C GLU A 411 -27.55 20.00 3.26
N TYR A 412 -27.47 20.31 1.96
CA TYR A 412 -28.50 20.00 0.97
C TYR A 412 -27.97 18.98 -0.01
N GLN A 413 -28.75 17.93 -0.29
CA GLN A 413 -28.45 16.92 -1.28
C GLN A 413 -29.67 16.67 -2.17
N ASN A 414 -29.44 16.60 -3.48
CA ASN A 414 -30.41 16.13 -4.45
C ASN A 414 -29.97 14.79 -4.99
N ARG A 415 -30.85 13.78 -4.96
CA ARG A 415 -30.59 12.40 -5.39
C ARG A 415 -31.64 11.91 -6.37
N ASN A 416 -31.25 11.08 -7.33
CA ASN A 416 -32.18 10.40 -8.23
C ASN A 416 -32.94 9.24 -7.54
N LYS A 417 -33.84 8.56 -8.27
CA LYS A 417 -34.62 7.43 -7.74
C LYS A 417 -33.80 6.24 -7.28
N ILE A 418 -32.63 6.02 -7.89
CA ILE A 418 -31.70 4.96 -7.53
C ILE A 418 -30.69 5.39 -6.46
N ASN A 419 -30.99 6.51 -5.79
CA ASN A 419 -30.23 7.09 -4.66
C ASN A 419 -28.83 7.60 -5.02
N GLU A 420 -28.49 7.80 -6.29
CA GLU A 420 -27.26 8.46 -6.72
C GLU A 420 -27.36 9.96 -6.46
N LYS A 421 -26.27 10.52 -5.93
CA LYS A 421 -26.18 11.95 -5.63
C LYS A 421 -25.93 12.74 -6.92
N LEU A 422 -26.89 13.58 -7.29
CA LEU A 422 -26.83 14.47 -8.45
C LEU A 422 -26.16 15.80 -8.11
N PHE A 423 -26.47 16.34 -6.94
CA PHE A 423 -25.95 17.61 -6.47
C PHE A 423 -25.87 17.63 -4.95
N SER A 424 -24.87 18.29 -4.40
CA SER A 424 -24.78 18.60 -2.97
C SER A 424 -24.18 19.98 -2.73
N PHE A 425 -24.69 20.65 -1.73
CA PHE A 425 -24.19 21.93 -1.26
C PHE A 425 -24.24 21.96 0.26
N SER A 426 -23.17 22.44 0.88
CA SER A 426 -23.09 22.60 2.33
C SER A 426 -22.54 23.98 2.68
N LEU A 427 -23.07 24.56 3.75
CA LEU A 427 -22.63 25.82 4.30
C LEU A 427 -22.63 25.73 5.81
N ALA A 428 -21.57 26.23 6.44
CA ALA A 428 -21.50 26.34 7.91
C ALA A 428 -20.69 27.57 8.30
N ASN A 429 -21.00 28.05 9.51
CA ASN A 429 -20.27 29.12 10.18
C ASN A 429 -20.14 28.81 11.68
N SER A 430 -19.03 29.27 12.29
CA SER A 430 -18.71 29.04 13.70
C SER A 430 -18.27 30.34 14.37
#